data_1397537d64ed52b631106934434c7536
#
_entry.id   1397537d64ed52b631106934434c7536
#
_cell.length_a   1.000
_cell.length_b   1.000
_cell.length_c   1.000
_cell.angle_alpha   90.00
_cell.angle_beta   90.00
_cell.angle_gamma   90.00
#
_symmetry.space_group_name_H-M   'P 1'
#
loop_
_entity.id
_entity.type
_entity.pdbx_description
1 polymer ?
#
loop_
_entity_poly.entity_id
_entity_poly.type
_entity_poly.pdbx_seq_one_letter_code
_entity_poly.pdbx_strand_id
1 'polypeptide(L)'
;MQVTRKQERLLRRALAQWEQEGALSASDHQRLAATLKRTVLDWQRLSRYAIWTALACAIIALGSLFADSELMAWIIDFLSFSSLARIGLPAALAVGFYLWGFARQRHETQWHYTTEGLLFLGVLFTAIALWQLGERLDNGSGHLAPLFLVGCAVYGLVGFFGRSGLVWLFFLLSLGNWFGAETGYVSGWGAYWLGMNYPVRFIFFGGALLALCWLLRKPLIQRHLY
;
A
#
# COMPACT_ATOMS: atom_id res chain seq x y z
N MET A 1 -15.79 -17.20 24.87
CA MET A 1 -15.32 -16.63 23.59
C MET A 1 -15.15 -15.12 23.77
N GLN A 2 -13.98 -14.58 23.47
CA GLN A 2 -13.73 -13.12 23.57
C GLN A 2 -14.17 -12.45 22.27
N VAL A 3 -15.03 -11.43 22.37
CA VAL A 3 -15.63 -10.77 21.21
C VAL A 3 -15.60 -9.25 21.35
N THR A 4 -15.42 -8.56 20.21
CA THR A 4 -15.52 -7.09 20.17
C THR A 4 -16.98 -6.64 20.22
N ARG A 5 -17.22 -5.38 20.60
CA ARG A 5 -18.57 -4.79 20.69
C ARG A 5 -19.41 -4.93 19.41
N LYS A 6 -18.75 -4.93 18.24
CA LYS A 6 -19.41 -5.10 16.93
C LYS A 6 -19.75 -6.57 16.67
N GLN A 7 -18.84 -7.49 17.01
CA GLN A 7 -19.04 -8.93 16.89
C GLN A 7 -20.10 -9.44 17.87
N GLU A 8 -20.10 -8.94 19.11
CA GLU A 8 -21.13 -9.27 20.10
C GLU A 8 -22.54 -8.94 19.59
N ARG A 9 -22.71 -7.72 19.02
CA ARG A 9 -24.01 -7.32 18.45
C ARG A 9 -24.45 -8.21 17.28
N LEU A 10 -23.53 -8.58 16.40
CA LEU A 10 -23.80 -9.47 15.27
C LEU A 10 -24.17 -10.87 15.77
N LEU A 11 -23.39 -11.43 16.70
CA LEU A 11 -23.65 -12.76 17.23
C LEU A 11 -24.97 -12.83 18.02
N ARG A 12 -25.30 -11.82 18.83
CA ARG A 12 -26.58 -11.74 19.52
C ARG A 12 -27.76 -11.68 18.56
N ARG A 13 -27.65 -10.96 17.45
CA ARG A 13 -28.68 -10.92 16.41
C ARG A 13 -28.84 -12.28 15.71
N ALA A 14 -27.72 -12.92 15.35
CA ALA A 14 -27.75 -14.24 14.76
C ALA A 14 -28.37 -15.29 15.68
N LEU A 15 -28.00 -15.28 16.97
CA LEU A 15 -28.57 -16.19 17.98
C LEU A 15 -30.10 -15.96 18.12
N ALA A 16 -30.55 -14.72 18.15
CA ALA A 16 -31.97 -14.39 18.24
C ALA A 16 -32.75 -14.82 16.97
N GLN A 17 -32.13 -14.68 15.79
CA GLN A 17 -32.73 -15.13 14.53
C GLN A 17 -32.86 -16.68 14.52
N TRP A 18 -31.83 -17.41 14.90
CA TRP A 18 -31.88 -18.88 14.96
C TRP A 18 -32.89 -19.42 15.98
N GLU A 19 -33.09 -18.69 17.09
CA GLU A 19 -34.16 -19.02 18.04
C GLU A 19 -35.55 -18.81 17.40
N GLN A 20 -35.75 -17.72 16.65
CA GLN A 20 -37.00 -17.44 15.93
C GLN A 20 -37.29 -18.46 14.80
N GLU A 21 -36.25 -18.93 14.14
CA GLU A 21 -36.33 -19.96 13.09
C GLU A 21 -36.52 -21.38 13.67
N GLY A 22 -36.50 -21.52 15.00
CA GLY A 22 -36.62 -22.81 15.67
C GLY A 22 -35.37 -23.72 15.58
N ALA A 23 -34.28 -23.19 15.05
CA ALA A 23 -33.01 -23.92 14.94
C ALA A 23 -32.24 -23.99 16.27
N LEU A 24 -32.61 -23.15 17.26
CA LEU A 24 -31.96 -23.08 18.56
C LEU A 24 -33.02 -23.06 19.67
N SER A 25 -32.81 -23.85 20.74
CA SER A 25 -33.71 -23.77 21.90
C SER A 25 -33.42 -22.51 22.75
N ALA A 26 -34.43 -21.99 23.46
CA ALA A 26 -34.25 -20.83 24.35
C ALA A 26 -33.18 -21.04 25.41
N SER A 27 -33.03 -22.28 25.91
CA SER A 27 -31.98 -22.67 26.88
C SER A 27 -30.58 -22.59 26.25
N ASP A 28 -30.42 -23.03 25.00
CA ASP A 28 -29.15 -22.99 24.30
C ASP A 28 -28.78 -21.56 23.92
N HIS A 29 -29.75 -20.73 23.51
CA HIS A 29 -29.54 -19.30 23.28
C HIS A 29 -28.95 -18.61 24.54
N GLN A 30 -29.56 -18.77 25.68
CA GLN A 30 -29.06 -18.21 26.95
C GLN A 30 -27.67 -18.71 27.29
N ARG A 31 -27.41 -19.98 27.10
CA ARG A 31 -26.13 -20.61 27.38
C ARG A 31 -25.03 -20.10 26.48
N LEU A 32 -25.30 -19.98 25.19
CA LEU A 32 -24.36 -19.42 24.20
C LEU A 32 -24.14 -17.92 24.42
N ALA A 33 -25.19 -17.15 24.68
CA ALA A 33 -25.08 -15.73 24.99
C ALA A 33 -24.24 -15.44 26.23
N ALA A 34 -24.32 -16.30 27.26
CA ALA A 34 -23.51 -16.20 28.48
C ALA A 34 -22.01 -16.48 28.26
N THR A 35 -21.66 -17.24 27.21
CA THR A 35 -20.24 -17.52 26.86
C THR A 35 -19.53 -16.37 26.16
N LEU A 36 -20.28 -15.35 25.69
CA LEU A 36 -19.74 -14.18 25.03
C LEU A 36 -19.14 -13.22 26.06
N LYS A 37 -17.82 -13.24 26.23
CA LYS A 37 -17.10 -12.28 27.08
C LYS A 37 -16.62 -11.11 26.26
N ARG A 38 -17.02 -9.91 26.65
CA ARG A 38 -16.63 -8.65 26.01
C ARG A 38 -15.18 -8.31 26.31
N THR A 39 -14.36 -8.13 25.29
CA THR A 39 -13.04 -7.51 25.42
C THR A 39 -13.17 -6.00 25.38
N VAL A 40 -12.64 -5.33 26.40
CA VAL A 40 -12.63 -3.87 26.50
C VAL A 40 -11.62 -3.28 25.52
N LEU A 41 -10.52 -3.99 25.27
CA LEU A 41 -9.46 -3.57 24.34
C LEU A 41 -9.41 -4.49 23.12
N ASP A 42 -9.52 -3.91 21.95
CA ASP A 42 -9.32 -4.60 20.69
C ASP A 42 -7.82 -4.55 20.33
N TRP A 43 -7.08 -5.56 20.84
CA TRP A 43 -5.64 -5.67 20.62
C TRP A 43 -5.27 -5.68 19.13
N GLN A 44 -6.12 -6.22 18.26
CA GLN A 44 -5.89 -6.24 16.83
C GLN A 44 -5.97 -4.84 16.22
N ARG A 45 -6.88 -4.00 16.70
CA ARG A 45 -6.93 -2.59 16.27
C ARG A 45 -5.77 -1.79 16.83
N LEU A 46 -5.45 -2.00 18.12
CA LEU A 46 -4.32 -1.31 18.74
C LEU A 46 -3.00 -1.65 18.03
N SER A 47 -2.76 -2.92 17.73
CA SER A 47 -1.56 -3.35 16.99
C SER A 47 -1.51 -2.75 15.58
N ARG A 48 -2.66 -2.65 14.90
CA ARG A 48 -2.74 -2.01 13.58
C ARG A 48 -2.37 -0.53 13.65
N TYR A 49 -2.91 0.22 14.61
CA TYR A 49 -2.55 1.63 14.78
C TYR A 49 -1.08 1.79 15.20
N ALA A 50 -0.56 0.91 16.06
CA ALA A 50 0.84 0.92 16.45
C ALA A 50 1.76 0.69 15.24
N ILE A 51 1.43 -0.25 14.34
CA ILE A 51 2.17 -0.49 13.11
C ILE A 51 2.14 0.75 12.19
N TRP A 52 0.98 1.37 12.00
CA TRP A 52 0.88 2.58 11.19
C TRP A 52 1.65 3.75 11.79
N THR A 53 1.61 3.91 13.12
CA THR A 53 2.40 4.93 13.83
C THR A 53 3.89 4.65 13.70
N ALA A 54 4.31 3.40 13.89
CA ALA A 54 5.71 3.00 13.73
C ALA A 54 6.21 3.23 12.29
N LEU A 55 5.36 2.94 11.30
CA LEU A 55 5.68 3.20 9.89
C LEU A 55 5.84 4.70 9.62
N ALA A 56 4.93 5.52 10.12
CA ALA A 56 5.03 6.98 10.01
C ALA A 56 6.30 7.52 10.67
N CYS A 57 6.63 7.05 11.89
CA CYS A 57 7.87 7.40 12.56
C CYS A 57 9.11 6.95 11.78
N ALA A 58 9.08 5.74 11.19
CA ALA A 58 10.17 5.25 10.36
C ALA A 58 10.37 6.11 9.09
N ILE A 59 9.28 6.53 8.45
CA ILE A 59 9.36 7.44 7.28
C ILE A 59 9.94 8.79 7.69
N ILE A 60 9.50 9.35 8.81
CA ILE A 60 10.04 10.63 9.33
C ILE A 60 11.52 10.47 9.70
N ALA A 61 11.89 9.38 10.37
CA ALA A 61 13.27 9.09 10.74
C ALA A 61 14.17 8.92 9.50
N LEU A 62 13.70 8.19 8.48
CA LEU A 62 14.41 8.10 7.21
C LEU A 62 14.54 9.46 6.54
N GLY A 63 13.47 10.26 6.53
CA GLY A 63 13.51 11.63 6.01
C GLY A 63 14.51 12.51 6.75
N SER A 64 14.64 12.39 8.07
CA SER A 64 15.61 13.14 8.85
C SER A 64 17.06 12.68 8.60
N LEU A 65 17.28 11.38 8.34
CA LEU A 65 18.58 10.86 7.94
C LEU A 65 19.04 11.44 6.59
N PHE A 66 18.10 11.60 5.64
CA PHE A 66 18.40 12.26 4.36
C PHE A 66 18.64 13.77 4.49
N ALA A 67 18.21 14.39 5.59
CA ALA A 67 18.48 15.80 5.88
C ALA A 67 19.85 16.02 6.53
N ASP A 68 20.48 14.96 7.08
CA ASP A 68 21.81 15.02 7.69
C ASP A 68 22.89 14.81 6.63
N SER A 69 23.56 15.93 6.25
CA SER A 69 24.58 15.95 5.21
C SER A 69 25.83 15.14 5.55
N GLU A 70 26.22 15.03 6.82
CA GLU A 70 27.41 14.27 7.23
C GLU A 70 27.15 12.77 7.16
N LEU A 71 25.99 12.32 7.63
CA LEU A 71 25.59 10.92 7.61
C LEU A 71 25.35 10.44 6.17
N MET A 72 24.79 11.32 5.33
CA MET A 72 24.64 11.06 3.89
C MET A 72 25.99 11.00 3.18
N ALA A 73 26.93 11.88 3.50
CA ALA A 73 28.28 11.83 2.95
C ALA A 73 28.97 10.50 3.33
N TRP A 74 28.85 10.05 4.58
CA TRP A 74 29.38 8.77 5.03
C TRP A 74 28.73 7.56 4.34
N ILE A 75 27.41 7.57 4.19
CA ILE A 75 26.67 6.52 3.45
C ILE A 75 27.06 6.51 1.98
N ILE A 76 27.21 7.69 1.36
CA ILE A 76 27.62 7.83 -0.03
C ILE A 76 29.06 7.34 -0.20
N ASP A 77 29.95 7.64 0.73
CA ASP A 77 31.35 7.22 0.70
C ASP A 77 31.47 5.70 0.93
N PHE A 78 30.67 5.12 1.82
CA PHE A 78 30.57 3.68 2.02
C PHE A 78 29.95 2.96 0.81
N LEU A 79 28.99 3.59 0.12
CA LEU A 79 28.38 3.11 -1.13
C LEU A 79 29.15 3.56 -2.39
N SER A 80 30.32 4.22 -2.26
CA SER A 80 31.12 4.74 -3.37
C SER A 80 31.80 3.66 -4.24
N PHE A 81 31.52 2.38 -3.97
CA PHE A 81 31.69 1.32 -4.94
C PHE A 81 30.90 1.66 -6.20
N SER A 82 31.48 1.56 -7.33
CA SER A 82 31.03 1.89 -8.67
C SER A 82 29.58 2.39 -8.80
N SER A 83 29.35 3.35 -9.63
CA SER A 83 28.01 3.93 -9.83
C SER A 83 26.92 2.90 -10.21
N LEU A 84 27.31 1.71 -10.69
CA LEU A 84 26.41 0.56 -10.92
C LEU A 84 25.96 -0.11 -9.62
N ALA A 85 26.79 -0.13 -8.58
CA ALA A 85 26.44 -0.72 -7.28
C ALA A 85 25.36 0.11 -6.56
N ARG A 86 25.34 1.42 -6.75
CA ARG A 86 24.31 2.32 -6.16
C ARG A 86 22.90 1.99 -6.66
N ILE A 87 22.75 1.59 -7.91
CA ILE A 87 21.47 1.18 -8.49
C ILE A 87 21.22 -0.31 -8.22
N GLY A 88 22.25 -1.13 -8.43
CA GLY A 88 22.13 -2.59 -8.37
C GLY A 88 21.82 -3.12 -6.97
N LEU A 89 22.41 -2.53 -5.92
CA LEU A 89 22.19 -2.99 -4.55
C LEU A 89 20.72 -2.81 -4.10
N PRO A 90 20.14 -1.60 -4.18
CA PRO A 90 18.72 -1.45 -3.81
C PRO A 90 17.78 -2.24 -4.75
N ALA A 91 18.09 -2.35 -6.04
CA ALA A 91 17.31 -3.18 -6.94
C ALA A 91 17.36 -4.68 -6.56
N ALA A 92 18.51 -5.22 -6.21
CA ALA A 92 18.65 -6.58 -5.73
C ALA A 92 17.92 -6.81 -4.40
N LEU A 93 18.00 -5.87 -3.47
CA LEU A 93 17.25 -5.92 -2.20
C LEU A 93 15.74 -5.88 -2.45
N ALA A 94 15.27 -5.02 -3.36
CA ALA A 94 13.85 -4.97 -3.73
C ALA A 94 13.37 -6.33 -4.24
N VAL A 95 14.08 -6.93 -5.19
CA VAL A 95 13.77 -8.26 -5.71
C VAL A 95 13.80 -9.31 -4.60
N GLY A 96 14.81 -9.30 -3.73
CA GLY A 96 14.91 -10.21 -2.59
C GLY A 96 13.70 -10.12 -1.66
N PHE A 97 13.27 -8.92 -1.30
CA PHE A 97 12.07 -8.70 -0.46
C PHE A 97 10.79 -9.13 -1.16
N TYR A 98 10.65 -8.90 -2.46
CA TYR A 98 9.50 -9.40 -3.22
C TYR A 98 9.47 -10.91 -3.27
N LEU A 99 10.58 -11.56 -3.60
CA LEU A 99 10.67 -13.03 -3.64
C LEU A 99 10.36 -13.64 -2.26
N TRP A 100 10.91 -13.06 -1.19
CA TRP A 100 10.63 -13.52 0.17
C TRP A 100 9.17 -13.30 0.56
N GLY A 101 8.60 -12.13 0.27
CA GLY A 101 7.18 -11.85 0.51
C GLY A 101 6.27 -12.82 -0.24
N PHE A 102 6.51 -13.08 -1.52
CA PHE A 102 5.74 -14.04 -2.31
C PHE A 102 5.96 -15.50 -1.88
N ALA A 103 7.18 -15.89 -1.52
CA ALA A 103 7.45 -17.22 -1.00
C ALA A 103 6.67 -17.47 0.29
N ARG A 104 6.69 -16.49 1.20
CA ARG A 104 5.95 -16.57 2.46
C ARG A 104 4.43 -16.62 2.25
N GLN A 105 3.90 -15.86 1.30
CA GLN A 105 2.48 -15.85 0.97
C GLN A 105 1.98 -17.24 0.48
N ARG A 106 2.84 -18.05 -0.14
CA ARG A 106 2.48 -19.39 -0.59
C ARG A 106 2.35 -20.42 0.55
N HIS A 107 3.06 -20.20 1.66
CA HIS A 107 3.11 -21.12 2.79
C HIS A 107 2.11 -20.79 3.90
N GLU A 108 1.66 -19.55 4.01
CA GLU A 108 0.76 -19.10 5.07
C GLU A 108 -0.65 -18.82 4.51
N THR A 109 -1.65 -19.57 5.00
CA THR A 109 -3.05 -19.42 4.60
C THR A 109 -3.71 -18.18 5.25
N GLN A 110 -3.11 -17.62 6.29
CA GLN A 110 -3.60 -16.43 6.98
C GLN A 110 -2.75 -15.21 6.64
N TRP A 111 -3.41 -14.13 6.23
CA TRP A 111 -2.81 -12.83 5.98
C TRP A 111 -2.10 -12.29 7.22
N HIS A 112 -0.78 -12.31 7.23
CA HIS A 112 0.03 -11.75 8.29
C HIS A 112 0.60 -10.40 7.83
N TYR A 113 0.51 -9.40 8.71
CA TYR A 113 1.08 -8.06 8.51
C TYR A 113 2.57 -8.08 8.11
N THR A 114 3.27 -9.16 8.45
CA THR A 114 4.68 -9.37 8.09
C THR A 114 4.89 -9.47 6.58
N THR A 115 3.98 -10.12 5.85
CA THR A 115 4.07 -10.24 4.37
C THR A 115 3.82 -8.89 3.71
N GLU A 116 2.85 -8.11 4.20
CA GLU A 116 2.65 -6.72 3.72
C GLU A 116 3.88 -5.85 3.98
N GLY A 117 4.50 -5.99 5.16
CA GLY A 117 5.73 -5.26 5.50
C GLY A 117 6.90 -5.61 4.59
N LEU A 118 7.08 -6.90 4.25
CA LEU A 118 8.13 -7.33 3.32
C LEU A 118 7.93 -6.77 1.91
N LEU A 119 6.69 -6.84 1.39
CA LEU A 119 6.37 -6.27 0.08
C LEU A 119 6.55 -4.74 0.08
N PHE A 120 6.21 -4.08 1.18
CA PHE A 120 6.42 -2.65 1.35
C PHE A 120 7.90 -2.27 1.36
N LEU A 121 8.77 -3.04 2.05
CA LEU A 121 10.22 -2.83 1.98
C LEU A 121 10.73 -2.96 0.55
N GLY A 122 10.23 -3.94 -0.21
CA GLY A 122 10.53 -4.07 -1.63
C GLY A 122 10.15 -2.81 -2.42
N VAL A 123 8.97 -2.21 -2.14
CA VAL A 123 8.53 -0.94 -2.76
C VAL A 123 9.50 0.20 -2.43
N LEU A 124 9.92 0.34 -1.17
CA LEU A 124 10.87 1.38 -0.77
C LEU A 124 12.22 1.23 -1.48
N PHE A 125 12.77 0.02 -1.53
CA PHE A 125 14.03 -0.22 -2.23
C PHE A 125 13.91 -0.02 -3.74
N THR A 126 12.76 -0.33 -4.33
CA THR A 126 12.48 -0.01 -5.74
C THR A 126 12.47 1.51 -5.97
N ALA A 127 11.85 2.28 -5.06
CA ALA A 127 11.85 3.75 -5.16
C ALA A 127 13.28 4.32 -5.10
N ILE A 128 14.11 3.82 -4.19
CA ILE A 128 15.53 4.21 -4.09
C ILE A 128 16.28 3.87 -5.38
N ALA A 129 16.10 2.68 -5.93
CA ALA A 129 16.75 2.26 -7.17
C ALA A 129 16.34 3.14 -8.35
N LEU A 130 15.04 3.45 -8.47
CA LEU A 130 14.51 4.33 -9.53
C LEU A 130 15.03 5.76 -9.38
N TRP A 131 15.15 6.27 -8.15
CA TRP A 131 15.73 7.58 -7.90
C TRP A 131 17.17 7.66 -8.39
N GLN A 132 18.01 6.68 -8.00
CA GLN A 132 19.41 6.60 -8.41
C GLN A 132 19.55 6.42 -9.93
N LEU A 133 18.63 5.68 -10.56
CA LEU A 133 18.56 5.54 -12.01
C LEU A 133 18.21 6.88 -12.68
N GLY A 134 17.30 7.64 -12.06
CA GLY A 134 16.89 8.97 -12.54
C GLY A 134 18.05 9.95 -12.56
N GLU A 135 18.83 10.02 -11.49
CA GLU A 135 20.02 10.87 -11.40
C GLU A 135 21.05 10.55 -12.51
N ARG A 136 21.11 9.28 -12.93
CA ARG A 136 22.02 8.87 -14.02
C ARG A 136 21.51 9.16 -15.42
N LEU A 137 20.19 9.03 -15.61
CA LEU A 137 19.54 9.23 -16.90
C LEU A 137 19.19 10.69 -17.15
N ASP A 138 19.28 11.53 -16.12
CA ASP A 138 19.00 12.94 -16.26
C ASP A 138 20.09 13.63 -17.12
N ASN A 139 19.70 13.93 -18.34
CA ASN A 139 20.51 14.69 -19.29
C ASN A 139 20.25 16.21 -19.17
N GLY A 140 19.75 16.68 -18.02
CA GLY A 140 19.34 18.07 -17.81
C GLY A 140 17.95 18.40 -18.38
N SER A 141 17.22 17.40 -18.87
CA SER A 141 15.86 17.59 -19.41
C SER A 141 14.79 17.76 -18.33
N GLY A 142 15.07 17.30 -17.12
CA GLY A 142 14.12 17.28 -16.00
C GLY A 142 12.90 16.37 -16.21
N HIS A 143 12.91 15.51 -17.25
CA HIS A 143 11.79 14.62 -17.56
C HIS A 143 11.86 13.33 -16.77
N LEU A 144 11.45 13.38 -15.50
CA LEU A 144 11.45 12.21 -14.58
C LEU A 144 10.15 11.38 -14.67
N ALA A 145 9.15 11.84 -15.40
CA ALA A 145 7.85 11.16 -15.51
C ALA A 145 7.95 9.69 -15.98
N PRO A 146 8.79 9.29 -16.96
CA PRO A 146 8.92 7.88 -17.36
C PRO A 146 9.36 6.96 -16.20
N LEU A 147 10.18 7.45 -15.26
CA LEU A 147 10.62 6.68 -14.10
C LEU A 147 9.48 6.41 -13.12
N PHE A 148 8.60 7.39 -12.90
CA PHE A 148 7.38 7.16 -12.12
C PHE A 148 6.48 6.14 -12.80
N LEU A 149 6.40 6.11 -14.12
CA LEU A 149 5.62 5.11 -14.84
C LEU A 149 6.19 3.70 -14.67
N VAL A 150 7.52 3.54 -14.69
CA VAL A 150 8.18 2.27 -14.37
C VAL A 150 7.85 1.84 -12.92
N GLY A 151 7.92 2.78 -11.98
CA GLY A 151 7.51 2.53 -10.59
C GLY A 151 6.05 2.07 -10.50
N CYS A 152 5.13 2.74 -11.20
CA CYS A 152 3.73 2.34 -11.28
C CYS A 152 3.57 0.91 -11.81
N ALA A 153 4.28 0.53 -12.87
CA ALA A 153 4.21 -0.83 -13.41
C ALA A 153 4.65 -1.87 -12.39
N VAL A 154 5.79 -1.63 -11.72
CA VAL A 154 6.30 -2.55 -10.68
C VAL A 154 5.33 -2.64 -9.51
N TYR A 155 4.89 -1.50 -8.95
CA TYR A 155 3.99 -1.49 -7.79
C TYR A 155 2.61 -2.07 -8.12
N GLY A 156 2.10 -1.80 -9.33
CA GLY A 156 0.85 -2.39 -9.80
C GLY A 156 0.91 -3.91 -9.90
N LEU A 157 1.98 -4.45 -10.49
CA LEU A 157 2.20 -5.90 -10.58
C LEU A 157 2.37 -6.52 -9.19
N VAL A 158 3.24 -5.96 -8.35
CA VAL A 158 3.46 -6.47 -6.99
C VAL A 158 2.19 -6.37 -6.15
N GLY A 159 1.44 -5.28 -6.23
CA GLY A 159 0.17 -5.09 -5.53
C GLY A 159 -0.89 -6.08 -5.98
N PHE A 160 -0.97 -6.36 -7.28
CA PHE A 160 -1.93 -7.31 -7.86
C PHE A 160 -1.62 -8.74 -7.43
N PHE A 161 -0.38 -9.21 -7.63
CA PHE A 161 0.01 -10.58 -7.26
C PHE A 161 0.16 -10.76 -5.74
N GLY A 162 0.64 -9.73 -5.04
CA GLY A 162 0.81 -9.72 -3.58
C GLY A 162 -0.49 -9.47 -2.81
N ARG A 163 -1.58 -9.09 -3.49
CA ARG A 163 -2.87 -8.76 -2.87
C ARG A 163 -2.72 -7.80 -1.68
N SER A 164 -1.73 -6.91 -1.72
CA SER A 164 -1.42 -5.98 -0.64
C SER A 164 -2.09 -4.63 -0.86
N GLY A 165 -2.95 -4.24 0.08
CA GLY A 165 -3.61 -2.92 0.06
C GLY A 165 -2.61 -1.77 0.19
N LEU A 166 -1.53 -1.98 0.96
CA LEU A 166 -0.47 -1.00 1.15
C LEU A 166 0.29 -0.73 -0.15
N VAL A 167 0.67 -1.78 -0.89
CA VAL A 167 1.36 -1.65 -2.18
C VAL A 167 0.44 -0.98 -3.21
N TRP A 168 -0.86 -1.30 -3.20
CA TRP A 168 -1.84 -0.60 -4.04
C TRP A 168 -1.93 0.90 -3.75
N LEU A 169 -1.83 1.29 -2.48
CA LEU A 169 -1.76 2.72 -2.11
C LEU A 169 -0.54 3.39 -2.75
N PHE A 170 0.64 2.75 -2.68
CA PHE A 170 1.86 3.27 -3.31
C PHE A 170 1.77 3.31 -4.83
N PHE A 171 1.12 2.33 -5.45
CA PHE A 171 0.81 2.37 -6.87
C PHE A 171 -0.02 3.61 -7.24
N LEU A 172 -1.10 3.88 -6.49
CA LEU A 172 -1.96 5.05 -6.74
C LEU A 172 -1.23 6.38 -6.52
N LEU A 173 -0.40 6.47 -5.47
CA LEU A 173 0.44 7.64 -5.21
C LEU A 173 1.45 7.86 -6.34
N SER A 174 2.13 6.80 -6.79
CA SER A 174 3.08 6.88 -7.90
C SER A 174 2.38 7.25 -9.20
N LEU A 175 1.19 6.74 -9.44
CA LEU A 175 0.38 7.08 -10.62
C LEU A 175 -0.03 8.56 -10.60
N GLY A 176 -0.41 9.09 -9.43
CA GLY A 176 -0.67 10.52 -9.25
C GLY A 176 0.58 11.38 -9.49
N ASN A 177 1.73 10.95 -8.96
CA ASN A 177 3.00 11.63 -9.18
C ASN A 177 3.42 11.60 -10.65
N TRP A 178 3.27 10.47 -11.34
CA TRP A 178 3.49 10.38 -12.77
C TRP A 178 2.62 11.36 -13.54
N PHE A 179 1.32 11.37 -13.27
CA PHE A 179 0.39 12.27 -13.94
C PHE A 179 0.74 13.75 -13.70
N GLY A 180 1.08 14.10 -12.45
CA GLY A 180 1.51 15.45 -12.08
C GLY A 180 2.80 15.86 -12.79
N ALA A 181 3.81 14.99 -12.80
CA ALA A 181 5.10 15.23 -13.44
C ALA A 181 4.97 15.34 -14.97
N GLU A 182 4.21 14.42 -15.58
CA GLU A 182 4.02 14.42 -17.04
C GLU A 182 3.26 15.68 -17.51
N THR A 183 2.13 16.01 -16.86
CA THR A 183 1.36 17.20 -17.21
C THR A 183 2.13 18.49 -16.89
N GLY A 184 2.97 18.48 -15.86
CA GLY A 184 3.89 19.57 -15.52
C GLY A 184 4.92 19.77 -16.63
N TYR A 185 5.60 18.70 -17.03
CA TYR A 185 6.61 18.72 -18.07
C TYR A 185 6.04 19.20 -19.42
N VAL A 186 4.93 18.61 -19.88
CA VAL A 186 4.25 18.97 -21.14
C VAL A 186 3.78 20.43 -21.13
N SER A 187 3.41 20.98 -19.98
CA SER A 187 3.04 22.41 -19.85
C SER A 187 4.23 23.35 -19.67
N GLY A 188 5.47 22.87 -19.77
CA GLY A 188 6.67 23.63 -19.47
C GLY A 188 6.72 24.12 -18.01
N TRP A 189 6.21 23.33 -17.07
CA TRP A 189 6.01 23.67 -15.66
C TRP A 189 5.11 24.90 -15.45
N GLY A 190 4.29 25.20 -16.45
CA GLY A 190 3.31 26.29 -16.39
C GLY A 190 2.12 25.98 -15.49
N ALA A 191 1.48 27.04 -14.98
CA ALA A 191 0.31 26.92 -14.10
C ALA A 191 -0.88 26.22 -14.79
N TYR A 192 -0.97 26.26 -16.12
CA TYR A 192 -2.11 25.76 -16.89
C TYR A 192 -1.70 24.70 -17.91
N TRP A 193 -2.46 23.60 -17.96
CA TRP A 193 -2.40 22.58 -18.97
C TRP A 193 -3.81 22.33 -19.51
N LEU A 194 -4.03 22.47 -20.81
CA LEU A 194 -5.36 22.43 -21.42
C LEU A 194 -6.38 23.38 -20.76
N GLY A 195 -5.93 24.55 -20.30
CA GLY A 195 -6.77 25.49 -19.57
C GLY A 195 -7.07 25.13 -18.11
N MET A 196 -6.56 24.01 -17.62
CA MET A 196 -6.78 23.53 -16.24
C MET A 196 -5.58 23.86 -15.36
N ASN A 197 -5.82 24.38 -14.16
CA ASN A 197 -4.82 24.52 -13.10
C ASN A 197 -4.55 23.16 -12.42
N TYR A 198 -3.48 23.07 -11.60
CA TYR A 198 -3.10 21.81 -10.96
C TYR A 198 -4.22 21.11 -10.19
N PRO A 199 -4.99 21.77 -9.29
CA PRO A 199 -6.09 21.12 -8.58
C PRO A 199 -7.14 20.50 -9.52
N VAL A 200 -7.52 21.22 -10.58
CA VAL A 200 -8.53 20.74 -11.54
C VAL A 200 -8.02 19.52 -12.31
N ARG A 201 -6.73 19.50 -12.71
CA ARG A 201 -6.12 18.32 -13.34
C ARG A 201 -6.27 17.07 -12.47
N PHE A 202 -5.97 17.17 -11.16
CA PHE A 202 -6.08 16.06 -10.24
C PHE A 202 -7.53 15.65 -9.95
N ILE A 203 -8.49 16.59 -9.96
CA ILE A 203 -9.91 16.27 -9.86
C ILE A 203 -10.35 15.44 -11.08
N PHE A 204 -9.99 15.83 -12.29
CA PHE A 204 -10.28 15.07 -13.50
C PHE A 204 -9.61 13.70 -13.50
N PHE A 205 -8.35 13.65 -13.13
CA PHE A 205 -7.61 12.38 -13.01
C PHE A 205 -8.25 11.43 -11.99
N GLY A 206 -8.55 11.92 -10.79
CA GLY A 206 -9.24 11.14 -9.75
C GLY A 206 -10.64 10.71 -10.19
N GLY A 207 -11.40 11.58 -10.85
CA GLY A 207 -12.70 11.27 -11.42
C GLY A 207 -12.61 10.17 -12.50
N ALA A 208 -11.60 10.23 -13.37
CA ALA A 208 -11.36 9.19 -14.38
C ALA A 208 -11.01 7.83 -13.74
N LEU A 209 -10.20 7.82 -12.68
CA LEU A 209 -9.90 6.60 -11.93
C LEU A 209 -11.14 6.01 -11.25
N LEU A 210 -11.99 6.85 -10.65
CA LEU A 210 -13.25 6.41 -10.06
C LEU A 210 -14.22 5.85 -11.11
N ALA A 211 -14.33 6.51 -12.25
CA ALA A 211 -15.14 6.03 -13.37
C ALA A 211 -14.63 4.68 -13.90
N LEU A 212 -13.31 4.53 -14.04
CA LEU A 212 -12.67 3.28 -14.43
C LEU A 212 -12.96 2.16 -13.42
N CYS A 213 -12.79 2.43 -12.12
CA CYS A 213 -13.16 1.48 -11.07
C CYS A 213 -14.62 1.08 -11.13
N TRP A 214 -15.53 2.02 -11.37
CA TRP A 214 -16.97 1.75 -11.48
C TRP A 214 -17.30 0.87 -12.69
N LEU A 215 -16.68 1.16 -13.85
CA LEU A 215 -16.83 0.36 -15.07
C LEU A 215 -16.30 -1.07 -14.90
N LEU A 216 -15.15 -1.23 -14.26
CA LEU A 216 -14.53 -2.54 -14.04
C LEU A 216 -15.24 -3.35 -12.94
N ARG A 217 -15.98 -2.70 -12.05
CA ARG A 217 -16.72 -3.39 -10.99
C ARG A 217 -17.82 -4.31 -11.55
N LYS A 218 -18.50 -3.90 -12.61
CA LYS A 218 -19.59 -4.68 -13.22
C LYS A 218 -19.15 -6.07 -13.73
N PRO A 219 -18.10 -6.21 -14.56
CA PRO A 219 -17.67 -7.52 -15.06
C PRO A 219 -17.02 -8.41 -13.98
N LEU A 220 -16.41 -7.80 -12.93
CA LEU A 220 -15.82 -8.55 -11.83
C LEU A 220 -16.87 -9.17 -10.90
N ILE A 221 -17.96 -8.45 -10.62
CA ILE A 221 -19.04 -8.97 -9.77
C ILE A 221 -19.77 -10.12 -10.49
N GLN A 222 -19.98 -10.02 -11.80
CA GLN A 222 -20.64 -11.07 -12.58
C GLN A 222 -19.82 -12.37 -12.68
N ARG A 223 -18.49 -12.29 -12.63
CA ARG A 223 -17.61 -13.48 -12.65
C ARG A 223 -17.53 -14.26 -11.32
N HIS A 224 -17.97 -13.67 -10.21
CA HIS A 224 -17.97 -14.32 -8.89
C HIS A 224 -19.33 -14.87 -8.46
N LEU A 225 -20.35 -14.75 -9.30
CA LEU A 225 -21.71 -15.24 -9.04
C LEU A 225 -22.08 -16.50 -9.85
N TYR A 226 -21.12 -17.07 -10.57
CA TYR A 226 -21.25 -18.37 -11.25
C TYR A 226 -20.00 -19.23 -10.82
#